data_6537101ed2598015bc7ee6fa4078c32d
#
_entry.id   6537101ed2598015bc7ee6fa4078c32d
#
_cell.length_a   1.000
_cell.length_b   1.000
_cell.length_c   1.000
_cell.angle_alpha   90.00
_cell.angle_beta   90.00
_cell.angle_gamma   90.00
#
_symmetry.space_group_name_H-M   'P 1'
#
loop_
_entity.id
_entity.type
_entity.pdbx_description
1 polymer ?
#
loop_
_entity_poly.entity_id
_entity_poly.type
_entity_poly.pdbx_seq_one_letter_code
_entity_poly.pdbx_strand_id
1 'polypeptide(L)'
;MQVRFGFAILISKQHLILNCILNLNMKPPRPRFLILCFDALRPDMVSEETMPNLHRFAREGVRCKRHRAVFPSETRVNQASLVTGCYPQKHGIVGNKFFDPVASPGKLFNTGDENQLMEGDRRLGGKLVDVPVLGELLAEHDLSLATLSSGTPGGARMLNHKAESLGTFRF
;
A
#
# COMPACT_ATOMS: atom_id res chain seq x y z
N MET A 1 23.83 2.84 -2.30
CA MET A 1 22.88 3.91 -1.94
C MET A 1 21.60 3.24 -1.44
N GLN A 2 21.38 3.17 -0.12
CA GLN A 2 20.17 2.55 0.45
C GLN A 2 19.01 3.54 0.30
N VAL A 3 18.05 3.24 -0.57
CA VAL A 3 16.77 3.95 -0.60
C VAL A 3 16.00 3.52 0.63
N ARG A 4 15.80 4.44 1.57
CA ARG A 4 14.99 4.20 2.78
C ARG A 4 13.57 4.66 2.48
N PHE A 5 12.63 3.72 2.37
CA PHE A 5 11.21 4.04 2.34
C PHE A 5 10.75 4.42 3.74
N GLY A 6 10.16 5.60 3.87
CA GLY A 6 9.49 6.02 5.09
C GLY A 6 8.01 5.68 5.01
N PHE A 7 7.51 4.80 5.90
CA PHE A 7 6.08 4.56 6.06
C PHE A 7 5.59 5.28 7.31
N ALA A 8 4.51 6.05 7.18
CA ALA A 8 3.77 6.58 8.32
C ALA A 8 2.40 5.91 8.34
N ILE A 9 2.11 5.12 9.37
CA ILE A 9 0.79 4.55 9.62
C ILE A 9 0.06 5.48 10.58
N LEU A 10 -1.02 6.09 10.10
CA LEU A 10 -1.85 6.99 10.88
C LEU A 10 -3.09 6.24 11.37
N ILE A 11 -3.17 6.01 12.68
CA ILE A 11 -4.39 5.51 13.31
C ILE A 11 -5.06 6.70 14.00
N SER A 12 -6.15 7.21 13.42
CA SER A 12 -6.93 8.28 14.04
C SER A 12 -7.95 7.70 15.02
N LYS A 13 -7.76 7.98 16.31
CA LYS A 13 -8.74 7.73 17.38
C LYS A 13 -9.57 9.01 17.65
N GLN A 14 -10.27 9.52 16.68
CA GLN A 14 -11.24 10.59 16.98
C GLN A 14 -12.66 10.04 16.78
N HIS A 15 -13.46 10.10 17.85
CA HIS A 15 -14.91 9.94 17.98
C HIS A 15 -15.41 8.93 19.03
N LEU A 16 -14.65 8.64 20.09
CA LEU A 16 -15.17 7.77 21.15
C LEU A 16 -15.91 8.52 22.29
N ILE A 17 -15.85 9.85 22.35
CA ILE A 17 -16.35 10.61 23.51
C ILE A 17 -17.76 11.18 23.31
N LEU A 18 -18.22 11.40 22.09
CA LEU A 18 -19.52 12.04 21.85
C LEU A 18 -20.71 11.06 21.80
N ASN A 19 -20.48 9.76 21.63
CA ASN A 19 -21.55 8.76 21.54
C ASN A 19 -22.07 8.25 22.90
N CYS A 20 -21.50 8.66 24.01
CA CYS A 20 -21.93 8.24 25.35
C CYS A 20 -23.08 9.07 25.91
N ILE A 21 -23.44 10.20 25.28
CA ILE A 21 -24.42 11.16 25.82
C ILE A 21 -25.79 11.08 25.13
N LEU A 22 -25.86 10.55 23.93
CA LEU A 22 -27.12 10.40 23.20
C LEU A 22 -27.37 8.91 22.92
N ASN A 23 -28.28 8.34 23.63
CA ASN A 23 -28.79 6.94 23.54
C ASN A 23 -29.48 6.69 22.19
N LEU A 24 -28.78 6.92 21.08
CA LEU A 24 -29.23 6.61 19.75
C LEU A 24 -28.62 5.27 19.34
N ASN A 25 -29.44 4.32 18.92
CA ASN A 25 -29.11 3.00 18.34
C ASN A 25 -28.28 3.12 17.05
N MET A 26 -27.23 3.93 17.05
CA MET A 26 -26.30 4.05 15.96
C MET A 26 -25.19 3.00 16.14
N LYS A 27 -25.03 2.14 15.13
CA LYS A 27 -23.83 1.27 15.06
C LYS A 27 -22.59 2.14 15.27
N PRO A 28 -21.65 1.71 16.12
CA PRO A 28 -20.41 2.48 16.33
C PRO A 28 -19.77 2.76 14.96
N PRO A 29 -19.23 3.97 14.75
CA PRO A 29 -18.59 4.31 13.49
C PRO A 29 -17.47 3.30 13.22
N ARG A 30 -17.48 2.69 12.03
CA ARG A 30 -16.43 1.75 11.62
C ARG A 30 -15.07 2.45 11.70
N PRO A 31 -14.04 1.79 12.22
CA PRO A 31 -12.71 2.38 12.28
C PRO A 31 -12.22 2.71 10.86
N ARG A 32 -11.59 3.87 10.71
CA ARG A 32 -10.96 4.30 9.46
C ARG A 32 -9.45 4.31 9.66
N PHE A 33 -8.73 3.75 8.71
CA PHE A 33 -7.28 3.74 8.68
C PHE A 33 -6.81 4.55 7.48
N LEU A 34 -5.78 5.36 7.67
CA LEU A 34 -5.11 6.09 6.60
C LEU A 34 -3.64 5.69 6.59
N ILE A 35 -3.18 5.18 5.44
CA ILE A 35 -1.77 4.89 5.20
C ILE A 35 -1.24 5.96 4.25
N LEU A 36 -0.26 6.74 4.69
CA LEU A 36 0.46 7.69 3.85
C LEU A 36 1.86 7.14 3.57
N CYS A 37 2.14 6.89 2.30
CA CYS A 37 3.46 6.42 1.85
C CYS A 37 4.16 7.54 1.08
N PHE A 38 5.32 7.95 1.56
CA PHE A 38 6.18 8.91 0.88
C PHE A 38 7.36 8.16 0.26
N ASP A 39 7.33 7.99 -1.07
CA ASP A 39 8.45 7.38 -1.78
C ASP A 39 9.70 8.26 -1.69
N ALA A 40 10.85 7.65 -1.47
CA ALA A 40 12.15 8.28 -1.31
C ALA A 40 12.29 9.26 -0.10
N LEU A 41 11.30 9.38 0.79
CA LEU A 41 11.45 10.21 1.98
C LEU A 41 12.46 9.59 2.96
N ARG A 42 13.51 10.33 3.27
CA ARG A 42 14.49 9.96 4.28
C ARG A 42 14.07 10.47 5.66
N PRO A 43 14.31 9.71 6.74
CA PRO A 43 13.92 10.12 8.09
C PRO A 43 14.53 11.42 8.59
N ASP A 44 15.75 11.76 8.10
CA ASP A 44 16.44 12.99 8.45
C ASP A 44 15.87 14.24 7.76
N MET A 45 15.05 14.06 6.72
CA MET A 45 14.31 15.17 6.07
C MET A 45 13.10 15.60 6.87
N VAL A 46 12.65 14.80 7.84
CA VAL A 46 11.48 15.12 8.68
C VAL A 46 11.93 15.93 9.89
N SER A 47 11.88 17.24 9.75
CA SER A 47 12.21 18.20 10.81
C SER A 47 11.09 19.21 10.99
N GLU A 48 11.18 19.99 12.08
CA GLU A 48 10.23 21.08 12.34
C GLU A 48 10.29 22.16 11.24
N GLU A 49 11.48 22.38 10.68
CA GLU A 49 11.73 23.38 9.64
C GLU A 49 11.19 22.94 8.27
N THR A 50 11.45 21.68 7.87
CA THR A 50 11.17 21.21 6.51
C THR A 50 9.80 20.57 6.37
N MET A 51 9.32 19.87 7.41
CA MET A 51 8.06 19.13 7.40
C MET A 51 7.34 19.23 8.76
N PRO A 52 6.93 20.44 9.18
CA PRO A 52 6.44 20.70 10.55
C PRO A 52 5.25 19.83 10.96
N ASN A 53 4.33 19.57 10.06
CA ASN A 53 3.15 18.75 10.35
C ASN A 53 3.52 17.28 10.55
N LEU A 54 4.39 16.72 9.70
CA LEU A 54 4.84 15.33 9.84
C LEU A 54 5.75 15.17 11.07
N HIS A 55 6.58 16.18 11.35
CA HIS A 55 7.41 16.20 12.55
C HIS A 55 6.56 16.21 13.82
N ARG A 56 5.54 17.10 13.92
CA ARG A 56 4.61 17.14 15.03
C ARG A 56 3.90 15.80 15.20
N PHE A 57 3.36 15.26 14.12
CA PHE A 57 2.70 13.96 14.10
C PHE A 57 3.60 12.83 14.63
N ALA A 58 4.88 12.81 14.21
CA ALA A 58 5.85 11.82 14.68
C ALA A 58 6.18 11.96 16.17
N ARG A 59 6.01 13.16 16.76
CA ARG A 59 6.19 13.41 18.21
C ARG A 59 4.98 12.97 19.03
N GLU A 60 3.78 13.11 18.47
CA GLU A 60 2.51 12.75 19.15
C GLU A 60 2.17 11.26 18.99
N GLY A 61 2.80 10.58 18.06
CA GLY A 61 2.55 9.18 17.72
C GLY A 61 3.70 8.24 18.07
N VAL A 62 3.73 7.09 17.39
CA VAL A 62 4.79 6.09 17.53
C VAL A 62 5.75 6.18 16.38
N ARG A 63 7.03 6.42 16.66
CA ARG A 63 8.11 6.44 15.66
C ARG A 63 8.89 5.13 15.67
N CYS A 64 8.81 4.36 14.58
CA CYS A 64 9.57 3.13 14.40
C CYS A 64 11.02 3.46 13.94
N LYS A 65 11.98 3.35 14.85
CA LYS A 65 13.40 3.68 14.55
C LYS A 65 14.12 2.63 13.69
N ARG A 66 13.64 1.39 13.67
CA ARG A 66 14.25 0.24 12.98
C ARG A 66 13.41 -0.30 11.83
N HIS A 67 12.48 0.49 11.32
CA HIS A 67 11.73 0.12 10.13
C HIS A 67 12.64 0.05 8.90
N ARG A 68 12.49 -0.99 8.09
CA ARG A 68 13.27 -1.22 6.89
C ARG A 68 12.38 -1.67 5.74
N ALA A 69 12.73 -1.26 4.53
CA ALA A 69 12.17 -1.82 3.31
C ALA A 69 12.54 -3.31 3.18
N VAL A 70 11.72 -4.06 2.46
CA VAL A 70 12.10 -5.42 2.04
C VAL A 70 13.19 -5.36 0.95
N PHE A 71 13.90 -6.44 0.75
CA PHE A 71 14.87 -6.55 -0.34
C PHE A 71 14.25 -7.32 -1.53
N PRO A 72 14.46 -6.83 -2.77
CA PRO A 72 15.08 -5.58 -3.15
C PRO A 72 14.24 -4.36 -2.73
N SER A 73 14.91 -3.25 -2.36
CA SER A 73 14.25 -2.03 -1.87
C SER A 73 13.68 -1.16 -3.01
N GLU A 74 12.92 -1.79 -3.88
CA GLU A 74 12.27 -1.16 -5.02
C GLU A 74 10.80 -0.82 -4.73
N THR A 75 10.26 0.20 -5.38
CA THR A 75 8.93 0.74 -5.08
C THR A 75 7.83 -0.31 -5.17
N ARG A 76 7.70 -1.02 -6.32
CA ARG A 76 6.61 -2.00 -6.52
C ARG A 76 6.76 -3.25 -5.68
N VAL A 77 7.99 -3.66 -5.39
CA VAL A 77 8.27 -4.76 -4.45
C VAL A 77 7.77 -4.42 -3.05
N ASN A 78 8.05 -3.21 -2.57
CA ASN A 78 7.60 -2.75 -1.27
C ASN A 78 6.09 -2.46 -1.24
N GLN A 79 5.50 -1.97 -2.32
CA GLN A 79 4.04 -1.83 -2.45
C GLN A 79 3.33 -3.19 -2.36
N ALA A 80 3.83 -4.21 -3.08
CA ALA A 80 3.30 -5.57 -2.99
C ALA A 80 3.45 -6.13 -1.57
N SER A 81 4.62 -5.95 -0.95
CA SER A 81 4.83 -6.38 0.45
C SER A 81 3.91 -5.66 1.44
N LEU A 82 3.63 -4.37 1.22
CA LEU A 82 2.72 -3.60 2.07
C LEU A 82 1.29 -4.14 2.03
N VAL A 83 0.78 -4.45 0.84
CA VAL A 83 -0.62 -4.88 0.67
C VAL A 83 -0.83 -6.37 0.88
N THR A 84 0.23 -7.17 0.97
CA THR A 84 0.16 -8.61 1.20
C THR A 84 0.62 -9.02 2.60
N GLY A 85 1.40 -8.17 3.27
CA GLY A 85 2.10 -8.54 4.51
C GLY A 85 3.18 -9.61 4.30
N CYS A 86 3.59 -9.89 3.06
CA CYS A 86 4.53 -10.95 2.70
C CYS A 86 5.84 -10.41 2.12
N TYR A 87 6.87 -11.25 2.14
CA TYR A 87 8.13 -10.97 1.43
C TYR A 87 8.02 -11.32 -0.07
N PRO A 88 8.90 -10.76 -0.93
CA PRO A 88 8.90 -10.97 -2.38
C PRO A 88 8.86 -12.45 -2.82
N GLN A 89 9.51 -13.31 -2.07
CA GLN A 89 9.49 -14.75 -2.30
C GLN A 89 8.08 -15.36 -2.29
N LYS A 90 7.15 -14.75 -1.52
CA LYS A 90 5.76 -15.24 -1.41
C LYS A 90 4.79 -14.55 -2.34
N HIS A 91 4.97 -13.25 -2.58
CA HIS A 91 4.03 -12.50 -3.41
C HIS A 91 4.44 -12.42 -4.89
N GLY A 92 5.64 -12.91 -5.26
CA GLY A 92 6.08 -13.04 -6.66
C GLY A 92 6.60 -11.76 -7.33
N ILE A 93 6.39 -10.58 -6.75
CA ILE A 93 6.88 -9.30 -7.31
C ILE A 93 8.32 -9.07 -6.81
N VAL A 94 9.28 -9.30 -7.68
CA VAL A 94 10.71 -9.33 -7.31
C VAL A 94 11.51 -8.11 -7.80
N GLY A 95 10.88 -7.20 -8.55
CA GLY A 95 11.52 -5.99 -9.06
C GLY A 95 10.54 -5.00 -9.65
N ASN A 96 11.00 -3.77 -9.90
CA ASN A 96 10.26 -2.80 -10.71
C ASN A 96 10.18 -3.26 -12.17
N LYS A 97 11.22 -3.96 -12.62
CA LYS A 97 11.30 -4.66 -13.92
C LYS A 97 12.04 -5.98 -13.69
N PHE A 98 11.46 -7.06 -14.15
CA PHE A 98 12.08 -8.39 -14.05
C PHE A 98 11.63 -9.29 -15.21
N PHE A 99 12.28 -10.41 -15.37
CA PHE A 99 11.90 -11.38 -16.39
C PHE A 99 10.87 -12.36 -15.81
N ASP A 100 9.72 -12.43 -16.45
CA ASP A 100 8.70 -13.44 -16.20
C ASP A 100 8.23 -14.01 -17.54
N PRO A 101 8.53 -15.26 -17.85
CA PRO A 101 8.24 -15.85 -19.16
C PRO A 101 6.75 -16.02 -19.44
N VAL A 102 5.91 -16.07 -18.39
CA VAL A 102 4.45 -16.20 -18.52
C VAL A 102 3.79 -14.83 -18.61
N ALA A 103 4.08 -13.94 -17.65
CA ALA A 103 3.49 -12.62 -17.60
C ALA A 103 3.90 -11.75 -18.81
N SER A 104 5.17 -11.87 -19.26
CA SER A 104 5.72 -11.02 -20.32
C SER A 104 6.70 -11.80 -21.23
N PRO A 105 6.21 -12.70 -22.11
CA PRO A 105 7.07 -13.50 -22.96
C PRO A 105 8.01 -12.67 -23.83
N GLY A 106 9.29 -13.00 -23.80
CA GLY A 106 10.32 -12.41 -24.64
C GLY A 106 10.77 -10.98 -24.29
N LYS A 107 10.26 -10.39 -23.23
CA LYS A 107 10.66 -9.04 -22.78
C LYS A 107 10.60 -8.90 -21.25
N LEU A 108 11.24 -7.86 -20.71
CA LEU A 108 11.12 -7.54 -19.30
C LEU A 108 9.70 -7.13 -18.95
N PHE A 109 9.18 -7.70 -17.89
CA PHE A 109 7.92 -7.33 -17.28
C PHE A 109 8.10 -6.05 -16.46
N ASN A 110 7.45 -4.96 -16.89
CA ASN A 110 7.54 -3.65 -16.24
C ASN A 110 6.32 -3.43 -15.34
N THR A 111 6.52 -3.54 -14.04
CA THR A 111 5.46 -3.36 -13.04
C THR A 111 5.01 -1.90 -12.84
N GLY A 112 5.68 -0.94 -13.48
CA GLY A 112 5.25 0.46 -13.55
C GLY A 112 4.22 0.74 -14.65
N ASP A 113 4.06 -0.19 -15.58
CA ASP A 113 3.13 -0.11 -16.71
C ASP A 113 1.84 -0.88 -16.39
N GLU A 114 0.73 -0.16 -16.31
CA GLU A 114 -0.56 -0.76 -15.95
C GLU A 114 -1.04 -1.79 -16.99
N ASN A 115 -0.82 -1.53 -18.27
CA ASN A 115 -1.24 -2.45 -19.32
C ASN A 115 -0.46 -3.77 -19.24
N GLN A 116 0.84 -3.70 -18.94
CA GLN A 116 1.62 -4.91 -18.72
C GLN A 116 1.16 -5.67 -17.47
N LEU A 117 0.82 -4.96 -16.37
CA LEU A 117 0.26 -5.62 -15.18
C LEU A 117 -1.08 -6.30 -15.49
N MET A 118 -1.97 -5.66 -16.23
CA MET A 118 -3.26 -6.24 -16.62
C MET A 118 -3.09 -7.48 -17.50
N GLU A 119 -2.23 -7.39 -18.50
CA GLU A 119 -1.97 -8.52 -19.39
C GLU A 119 -1.24 -9.66 -18.65
N GLY A 120 -0.27 -9.33 -17.78
CA GLY A 120 0.42 -10.30 -16.93
C GLY A 120 -0.56 -11.01 -15.99
N ASP A 121 -1.45 -10.27 -15.32
CA ASP A 121 -2.47 -10.85 -14.45
C ASP A 121 -3.40 -11.80 -15.23
N ARG A 122 -3.83 -11.40 -16.42
CA ARG A 122 -4.63 -12.27 -17.30
C ARG A 122 -3.91 -13.55 -17.67
N ARG A 123 -2.63 -13.46 -18.05
CA ARG A 123 -1.80 -14.63 -18.44
C ARG A 123 -1.52 -15.56 -17.27
N LEU A 124 -1.42 -15.00 -16.06
CA LEU A 124 -1.22 -15.74 -14.82
C LEU A 124 -2.55 -16.22 -14.20
N GLY A 125 -3.67 -16.13 -14.92
CA GLY A 125 -4.97 -16.59 -14.45
C GLY A 125 -5.51 -15.80 -13.25
N GLY A 126 -5.21 -14.49 -13.20
CA GLY A 126 -5.62 -13.60 -12.10
C GLY A 126 -4.71 -13.66 -10.87
N LYS A 127 -3.53 -14.26 -11.00
CA LYS A 127 -2.54 -14.45 -9.92
C LYS A 127 -1.27 -13.63 -10.15
N LEU A 128 -1.43 -12.35 -10.51
CA LEU A 128 -0.29 -11.43 -10.62
C LEU A 128 0.50 -11.34 -9.31
N VAL A 129 -0.20 -11.42 -8.20
CA VAL A 129 0.34 -11.52 -6.85
C VAL A 129 -0.08 -12.87 -6.29
N ASP A 130 0.88 -13.70 -5.88
CA ASP A 130 0.67 -15.11 -5.53
C ASP A 130 -0.07 -15.34 -4.20
N VAL A 131 -0.42 -14.27 -3.51
CA VAL A 131 -1.09 -14.31 -2.19
C VAL A 131 -2.21 -13.27 -2.12
N PRO A 132 -3.22 -13.46 -1.25
CA PRO A 132 -4.28 -12.49 -1.07
C PRO A 132 -3.74 -11.12 -0.69
N VAL A 133 -4.36 -10.06 -1.22
CA VAL A 133 -4.01 -8.68 -0.92
C VAL A 133 -4.97 -8.04 0.05
N LEU A 134 -4.55 -6.96 0.68
CA LEU A 134 -5.32 -6.25 1.69
C LEU A 134 -6.75 -5.91 1.23
N GLY A 135 -6.93 -5.52 -0.04
CA GLY A 135 -8.25 -5.25 -0.60
C GLY A 135 -9.19 -6.45 -0.57
N GLU A 136 -8.69 -7.64 -0.90
CA GLU A 136 -9.44 -8.89 -0.85
C GLU A 136 -9.80 -9.26 0.59
N LEU A 137 -8.81 -9.23 1.49
CA LEU A 137 -9.02 -9.53 2.91
C LEU A 137 -10.02 -8.57 3.59
N LEU A 138 -9.99 -7.29 3.24
CA LEU A 138 -10.96 -6.32 3.74
C LEU A 138 -12.37 -6.59 3.22
N ALA A 139 -12.50 -7.00 1.94
CA ALA A 139 -13.80 -7.32 1.34
C ALA A 139 -14.48 -8.53 2.03
N GLU A 140 -13.71 -9.51 2.50
CA GLU A 140 -14.24 -10.64 3.29
C GLU A 140 -14.91 -10.20 4.61
N HIS A 141 -14.61 -8.98 5.07
CA HIS A 141 -15.15 -8.39 6.30
C HIS A 141 -16.06 -7.18 6.06
N ASP A 142 -16.64 -7.04 4.86
CA ASP A 142 -17.47 -5.90 4.46
C ASP A 142 -16.74 -4.54 4.64
N LEU A 143 -15.44 -4.53 4.48
CA LEU A 143 -14.61 -3.34 4.48
C LEU A 143 -14.08 -3.08 3.08
N SER A 144 -13.63 -1.86 2.81
CA SER A 144 -13.11 -1.48 1.50
C SER A 144 -11.76 -0.78 1.60
N LEU A 145 -10.94 -0.96 0.58
CA LEU A 145 -9.69 -0.27 0.39
C LEU A 145 -9.86 0.79 -0.72
N ALA A 146 -9.56 2.05 -0.39
CA ALA A 146 -9.42 3.10 -1.39
C ALA A 146 -7.95 3.48 -1.49
N THR A 147 -7.42 3.59 -2.71
CA THR A 147 -6.02 3.98 -2.95
C THR A 147 -5.94 5.20 -3.85
N LEU A 148 -5.00 6.08 -3.53
CA LEU A 148 -4.64 7.26 -4.32
C LEU A 148 -3.13 7.23 -4.50
N SER A 149 -2.64 7.42 -5.72
CA SER A 149 -1.22 7.43 -6.01
C SER A 149 -0.87 8.49 -7.04
N SER A 150 0.15 9.28 -6.75
CA SER A 150 0.73 10.24 -7.69
C SER A 150 1.90 9.65 -8.50
N GLY A 151 2.18 8.36 -8.33
CA GLY A 151 3.27 7.66 -9.00
C GLY A 151 2.89 7.11 -10.37
N THR A 152 3.51 6.00 -10.76
CA THR A 152 3.16 5.33 -12.03
C THR A 152 1.80 4.64 -11.95
N PRO A 153 1.05 4.52 -13.07
CA PRO A 153 -0.22 3.79 -13.10
C PRO A 153 -0.09 2.35 -12.57
N GLY A 154 1.00 1.65 -12.92
CA GLY A 154 1.27 0.32 -12.37
C GLY A 154 1.51 0.31 -10.86
N GLY A 155 2.07 1.41 -10.30
CA GLY A 155 2.21 1.56 -8.84
C GLY A 155 0.86 1.71 -8.15
N ALA A 156 -0.04 2.52 -8.71
CA ALA A 156 -1.42 2.64 -8.20
C ALA A 156 -2.13 1.28 -8.25
N ARG A 157 -1.99 0.57 -9.38
CA ARG A 157 -2.56 -0.77 -9.53
C ARG A 157 -2.00 -1.78 -8.53
N MET A 158 -0.70 -1.75 -8.25
CA MET A 158 -0.08 -2.67 -7.29
C MET A 158 -0.65 -2.52 -5.88
N LEU A 159 -1.01 -1.31 -5.48
CA LEU A 159 -1.60 -1.06 -4.16
C LEU A 159 -3.04 -1.58 -4.01
N ASN A 160 -3.78 -1.70 -5.10
CA ASN A 160 -5.16 -2.21 -5.10
C ASN A 160 -5.50 -2.83 -6.48
N HIS A 161 -4.81 -3.91 -6.85
CA HIS A 161 -4.92 -4.47 -8.20
C HIS A 161 -6.24 -5.20 -8.47
N LYS A 162 -7.00 -5.54 -7.42
CA LYS A 162 -8.34 -6.13 -7.52
C LYS A 162 -9.47 -5.09 -7.39
N ALA A 163 -9.15 -3.77 -7.45
CA ALA A 163 -10.13 -2.71 -7.24
C ALA A 163 -11.35 -2.83 -8.14
N GLU A 164 -11.19 -3.14 -9.43
CA GLU A 164 -12.29 -3.26 -10.37
C GLU A 164 -13.22 -4.45 -10.03
N SER A 165 -12.66 -5.60 -9.71
CA SER A 165 -13.45 -6.80 -9.35
C SER A 165 -14.14 -6.67 -8.00
N LEU A 166 -13.58 -5.90 -7.08
CA LEU A 166 -14.12 -5.66 -5.75
C LEU A 166 -15.04 -4.43 -5.69
N GLY A 167 -15.17 -3.66 -6.78
CA GLY A 167 -15.93 -2.42 -6.80
C GLY A 167 -15.38 -1.34 -5.84
N THR A 168 -14.05 -1.35 -5.63
CA THR A 168 -13.36 -0.39 -4.74
C THR A 168 -12.64 0.67 -5.56
N PHE A 169 -12.15 1.71 -4.89
CA PHE A 169 -11.59 2.88 -5.55
C PHE A 169 -10.06 2.78 -5.69
N ARG A 170 -9.57 3.11 -6.90
CA ARG A 170 -8.15 3.30 -7.21
C ARG A 170 -8.00 4.49 -8.17
N PHE A 171 -7.08 5.39 -7.84
CA PHE A 171 -6.71 6.54 -8.67
C PHE A 171 -5.18 6.75 -8.68
#